data_8d2262d923eebd80d63de5daeb3289b5
#
_entry.id   8d2262d923eebd80d63de5daeb3289b5
#
_cell.length_a   1.000
_cell.length_b   1.000
_cell.length_c   1.000
_cell.angle_alpha   90.00
_cell.angle_beta   90.00
_cell.angle_gamma   90.00
#
_symmetry.space_group_name_H-M   'P 1'
#
loop_
_entity.id
_entity.type
_entity.pdbx_description
1 polymer ?
#
loop_
_entity_poly.entity_id
_entity_poly.type
_entity_poly.pdbx_seq_one_letter_code
_entity_poly.pdbx_strand_id
1 'polypeptide(L)'
;EGQPLSVLESMAARRPCVTTEVGCCRELLEGAPGDDLGVAGYCVPPMYRQGLADAMERMCASRARREEMGRIGQQRVDRYFHHEQMLDNYRKMYQATAEHFHLE
;
A
#
# COMPACT_ATOMS: atom_id res chain seq x y z
N GLU A 1 7.51 -9.02 7.02
CA GLU A 1 7.14 -7.66 7.33
C GLU A 1 5.64 -7.48 7.23
N GLY A 2 5.00 -6.80 8.07
CA GLY A 2 3.57 -6.57 8.04
C GLY A 2 3.10 -5.69 6.89
N GLN A 3 1.99 -5.00 7.07
CA GLN A 3 1.47 -4.06 6.09
C GLN A 3 2.33 -2.79 6.09
N PRO A 4 2.77 -2.32 4.92
CA PRO A 4 3.58 -1.10 4.86
C PRO A 4 2.68 0.12 5.07
N LEU A 5 2.83 0.75 6.21
CA LEU A 5 2.00 1.89 6.59
C LEU A 5 2.11 3.05 5.62
N SER A 6 3.33 3.30 5.11
CA SER A 6 3.55 4.39 4.17
C SER A 6 2.72 4.21 2.90
N VAL A 7 2.56 2.98 2.43
CA VAL A 7 1.72 2.68 1.27
C VAL A 7 0.26 2.93 1.60
N LEU A 8 -0.21 2.45 2.75
CA LEU A 8 -1.60 2.67 3.17
C LEU A 8 -1.91 4.17 3.33
N GLU A 9 -0.99 4.93 3.90
CA GLU A 9 -1.16 6.37 4.05
C GLU A 9 -1.26 7.07 2.68
N SER A 10 -0.41 6.69 1.73
CA SER A 10 -0.46 7.25 0.38
C SER A 10 -1.79 6.93 -0.30
N MET A 11 -2.26 5.69 -0.17
CA MET A 11 -3.53 5.27 -0.74
C MET A 11 -4.70 6.05 -0.13
N ALA A 12 -4.70 6.21 1.19
CA ALA A 12 -5.75 6.98 1.87
C ALA A 12 -5.76 8.45 1.44
N ALA A 13 -4.61 8.99 1.08
CA ALA A 13 -4.49 10.36 0.58
C ALA A 13 -4.72 10.48 -0.93
N ARG A 14 -5.21 9.44 -1.59
CA ARG A 14 -5.46 9.37 -3.04
C ARG A 14 -4.17 9.57 -3.86
N ARG A 15 -3.05 9.09 -3.36
CA ARG A 15 -1.76 9.17 -4.06
C ARG A 15 -1.37 7.78 -4.57
N PRO A 16 -1.13 7.62 -5.87
CA PRO A 16 -0.64 6.35 -6.38
C PRO A 16 0.80 6.13 -5.94
N CYS A 17 1.17 4.86 -5.81
CA CYS A 17 2.50 4.48 -5.35
C CYS A 17 3.25 3.66 -6.37
N VAL A 18 4.57 3.83 -6.39
CA VAL A 18 5.49 2.88 -7.01
C VAL A 18 6.35 2.33 -5.88
N THR A 19 6.34 1.02 -5.69
CA THR A 19 7.06 0.41 -4.59
C THR A 19 7.67 -0.92 -5.03
N THR A 20 8.63 -1.41 -4.24
CA THR A 20 9.15 -2.75 -4.44
C THR A 20 8.22 -3.78 -3.80
N GLU A 21 8.30 -5.02 -4.27
CA GLU A 21 7.44 -6.09 -3.80
C GLU A 21 7.93 -6.62 -2.46
N VAL A 22 7.49 -5.97 -1.38
CA VAL A 22 7.85 -6.31 -0.01
C VAL A 22 6.56 -6.49 0.79
N GLY A 23 6.47 -7.55 1.57
CA GLY A 23 5.29 -7.84 2.37
C GLY A 23 4.05 -7.96 1.51
N CYS A 24 3.00 -7.25 1.87
CA CYS A 24 1.72 -7.30 1.16
C CYS A 24 1.50 -6.15 0.17
N CYS A 25 2.57 -5.48 -0.26
CA CYS A 25 2.45 -4.35 -1.20
C CYS A 25 1.70 -4.70 -2.47
N ARG A 26 1.93 -5.88 -3.03
CA ARG A 26 1.24 -6.30 -4.24
C ARG A 26 -0.26 -6.39 -4.04
N GLU A 27 -0.70 -6.97 -2.94
CA GLU A 27 -2.14 -7.06 -2.64
C GLU A 27 -2.76 -5.70 -2.42
N LEU A 28 -2.03 -4.78 -1.79
CA LEU A 28 -2.53 -3.42 -1.58
C LEU A 28 -2.68 -2.66 -2.90
N LEU A 29 -1.69 -2.74 -3.77
CA LEU A 29 -1.68 -1.96 -5.00
C LEU A 29 -2.45 -2.62 -6.14
N GLU A 30 -2.38 -3.94 -6.26
CA GLU A 30 -3.04 -4.67 -7.35
C GLU A 30 -4.35 -5.31 -6.94
N GLY A 31 -4.57 -5.51 -5.65
CA GLY A 31 -5.75 -6.17 -5.12
C GLY A 31 -5.52 -7.63 -4.82
N ALA A 32 -6.13 -8.10 -3.72
CA ALA A 32 -6.13 -9.52 -3.36
C ALA A 32 -7.14 -10.27 -4.24
N PRO A 33 -7.11 -11.60 -4.27
CA PRO A 33 -8.13 -12.37 -4.99
C PRO A 33 -9.53 -11.96 -4.55
N GLY A 34 -10.40 -11.67 -5.51
CA GLY A 34 -11.76 -11.20 -5.25
C GLY A 34 -11.92 -9.68 -5.22
N ASP A 35 -10.82 -8.93 -5.25
CA ASP A 35 -10.85 -7.47 -5.34
C ASP A 35 -10.89 -7.06 -6.81
N ASP A 36 -11.93 -6.36 -7.22
CA ASP A 36 -12.14 -5.93 -8.60
C ASP A 36 -12.01 -4.42 -8.78
N LEU A 37 -11.47 -3.71 -7.79
CA LEU A 37 -11.36 -2.25 -7.86
C LEU A 37 -10.36 -1.76 -8.91
N GLY A 38 -9.30 -2.54 -9.13
CA GLY A 38 -8.29 -2.19 -10.11
C GLY A 38 -6.92 -1.96 -9.46
N VAL A 39 -6.04 -1.32 -10.22
CA VAL A 39 -4.65 -1.11 -9.83
C VAL A 39 -4.48 0.30 -9.25
N ALA A 40 -3.92 0.39 -8.05
CA ALA A 40 -3.71 1.65 -7.35
C ALA A 40 -2.27 2.15 -7.43
N GLY A 41 -1.39 1.42 -8.08
CA GLY A 41 0.02 1.77 -8.21
C GLY A 41 0.79 0.64 -8.86
N TYR A 42 2.10 0.74 -8.84
CA TYR A 42 2.97 -0.27 -9.44
C TYR A 42 3.85 -0.92 -8.37
N CYS A 43 3.92 -2.26 -8.42
CA CYS A 43 4.75 -3.04 -7.54
C CYS A 43 5.81 -3.75 -8.39
N VAL A 44 7.07 -3.50 -8.12
CA VAL A 44 8.17 -4.07 -8.91
C VAL A 44 9.02 -5.01 -8.05
N PRO A 45 9.68 -6.00 -8.67
CA PRO A 45 10.56 -6.90 -7.90
C PRO A 45 11.66 -6.12 -7.19
N PRO A 46 12.06 -6.57 -5.97
CA PRO A 46 13.16 -5.92 -5.25
C PRO A 46 14.45 -5.95 -6.06
N MET A 47 15.27 -4.92 -5.90
CA MET A 47 16.59 -4.83 -6.55
C MET A 47 16.55 -4.74 -8.08
N TYR A 48 15.38 -4.47 -8.66
CA TYR A 48 15.24 -4.33 -10.10
C TYR A 48 15.14 -2.86 -10.48
N ARG A 49 16.29 -2.20 -10.64
CA ARG A 49 16.37 -0.76 -10.90
C ARG A 49 15.64 -0.33 -12.15
N GLN A 50 15.78 -1.08 -13.24
CA GLN A 50 15.12 -0.74 -14.50
C GLN A 50 13.61 -0.83 -14.37
N GLY A 51 13.11 -1.84 -13.67
CA GLY A 51 11.68 -1.96 -13.42
C GLY A 51 11.13 -0.79 -12.62
N LEU A 52 11.87 -0.34 -11.62
CA LEU A 52 11.48 0.82 -10.83
C LEU A 52 11.45 2.08 -11.67
N ALA A 53 12.48 2.31 -12.50
CA ALA A 53 12.54 3.46 -13.39
C ALA A 53 11.40 3.46 -14.39
N ASP A 54 11.12 2.31 -15.00
CA ASP A 54 10.02 2.16 -15.97
C ASP A 54 8.67 2.44 -15.32
N ALA A 55 8.46 1.94 -14.11
CA ALA A 55 7.22 2.18 -13.37
C ALA A 55 7.05 3.66 -13.04
N MET A 56 8.12 4.34 -12.65
CA MET A 56 8.09 5.77 -12.38
C MET A 56 7.78 6.57 -13.64
N GLU A 57 8.36 6.20 -14.78
CA GLU A 57 8.03 6.82 -16.05
C GLU A 57 6.57 6.67 -16.42
N ARG A 58 6.02 5.47 -16.26
CA ARG A 58 4.60 5.21 -16.51
C ARG A 58 3.72 6.05 -15.59
N MET A 59 4.11 6.15 -14.33
CA MET A 59 3.38 6.95 -13.36
C MET A 59 3.36 8.43 -13.75
N CYS A 60 4.48 8.95 -14.26
CA CYS A 60 4.58 10.34 -14.68
C CYS A 60 3.92 10.63 -16.02
N ALA A 61 3.74 9.63 -16.86
CA ALA A 61 3.30 9.81 -18.24
C ALA A 61 1.85 10.28 -18.39
N SER A 62 0.97 9.95 -17.44
CA SER A 62 -0.45 10.26 -17.55
C SER A 62 -1.03 10.72 -16.22
N ARG A 63 -1.45 11.97 -16.18
CA ARG A 63 -2.13 12.54 -15.02
C ARG A 63 -3.47 11.86 -14.76
N ALA A 64 -4.22 11.59 -15.83
CA ALA A 64 -5.51 10.93 -15.71
C ALA A 64 -5.37 9.55 -15.07
N ARG A 65 -4.33 8.80 -15.44
CA ARG A 65 -4.09 7.50 -14.86
C ARG A 65 -3.67 7.60 -13.40
N ARG A 66 -2.85 8.60 -13.06
CA ARG A 66 -2.47 8.83 -11.66
C ARG A 66 -3.69 9.14 -10.79
N GLU A 67 -4.59 9.98 -11.29
CA GLU A 67 -5.81 10.32 -10.58
C GLU A 67 -6.72 9.11 -10.38
N GLU A 68 -6.85 8.29 -11.42
CA GLU A 68 -7.62 7.06 -11.34
C GLU A 68 -7.03 6.08 -10.33
N MET A 69 -5.72 5.88 -10.38
CA MET A 69 -5.02 5.02 -9.42
C MET A 69 -5.17 5.52 -7.99
N GLY A 70 -5.07 6.83 -7.80
CA GLY A 70 -5.27 7.45 -6.49
C GLY A 70 -6.68 7.20 -5.95
N ARG A 71 -7.68 7.32 -6.80
CA ARG A 71 -9.06 7.06 -6.44
C ARG A 71 -9.28 5.58 -6.07
N ILE A 72 -8.71 4.69 -6.86
CA ILE A 72 -8.81 3.25 -6.60
C ILE A 72 -8.15 2.90 -5.26
N GLY A 73 -6.99 3.48 -4.99
CA GLY A 73 -6.29 3.25 -3.73
C GLY A 73 -7.10 3.71 -2.53
N GLN A 74 -7.71 4.89 -2.61
CA GLN A 74 -8.55 5.38 -1.54
C GLN A 74 -9.77 4.48 -1.33
N GLN A 75 -10.40 4.03 -2.40
CA GLN A 75 -11.53 3.12 -2.31
C GLN A 75 -11.14 1.80 -1.66
N ARG A 76 -9.97 1.28 -1.97
CA ARG A 76 -9.48 0.02 -1.39
C ARG A 76 -9.23 0.17 0.10
N VAL A 77 -8.59 1.27 0.51
CA VAL A 77 -8.37 1.54 1.93
C VAL A 77 -9.69 1.68 2.66
N ASP A 78 -10.64 2.43 2.09
CA ASP A 78 -11.95 2.62 2.73
C ASP A 78 -12.72 1.31 2.85
N ARG A 79 -12.58 0.41 1.89
CA ARG A 79 -13.31 -0.86 1.89
C ARG A 79 -12.69 -1.89 2.84
N TYR A 80 -11.37 -2.03 2.83
CA TYR A 80 -10.68 -3.13 3.51
C TYR A 80 -9.82 -2.72 4.69
N PHE A 81 -9.45 -1.44 4.79
CA PHE A 81 -8.51 -0.97 5.80
C PHE A 81 -9.06 0.26 6.51
N HIS A 82 -10.18 0.09 7.20
CA HIS A 82 -10.80 1.19 7.93
C HIS A 82 -9.85 1.77 8.97
N HIS A 83 -10.00 3.07 9.23
CA HIS A 83 -9.19 3.79 10.19
C HIS A 83 -9.15 3.08 11.57
N GLU A 84 -10.31 2.65 12.06
CA GLU A 84 -10.40 1.93 13.33
C GLU A 84 -9.63 0.62 13.30
N GLN A 85 -9.72 -0.10 12.20
CA GLN A 85 -8.99 -1.36 12.03
C GLN A 85 -7.49 -1.12 11.97
N MET A 86 -7.05 -0.07 11.33
CA MET A 86 -5.64 0.31 11.29
C MET A 86 -5.12 0.63 12.68
N LEU A 87 -5.84 1.43 13.44
CA LEU A 87 -5.49 1.75 14.82
C LEU A 87 -5.44 0.49 15.68
N ASP A 88 -6.39 -0.40 15.52
CA ASP A 88 -6.44 -1.65 16.27
C ASP A 88 -5.24 -2.54 15.95
N ASN A 89 -4.88 -2.64 14.68
CA ASN A 89 -3.70 -3.40 14.25
C ASN A 89 -2.41 -2.80 14.84
N TYR A 90 -2.33 -1.49 14.91
CA TYR A 90 -1.22 -0.79 15.55
C TYR A 90 -1.13 -1.11 17.03
N ARG A 91 -2.26 -1.04 17.72
CA ARG A 91 -2.30 -1.37 19.15
C ARG A 91 -1.82 -2.79 19.40
N LYS A 92 -2.27 -3.72 18.59
CA LYS A 92 -1.84 -5.12 18.70
C LYS A 92 -0.34 -5.27 18.46
N MET A 93 0.20 -4.56 17.48
CA MET A 93 1.63 -4.61 17.19
C MET A 93 2.45 -4.03 18.34
N TYR A 94 2.05 -2.88 18.89
CA TYR A 94 2.72 -2.28 20.03
C TYR A 94 2.64 -3.15 21.26
N GLN A 95 1.49 -3.75 21.51
CA GLN A 95 1.31 -4.65 22.64
C GLN A 95 2.22 -5.87 22.52
N ALA A 96 2.27 -6.50 21.36
CA ALA A 96 3.15 -7.64 21.12
C ALA A 96 4.62 -7.26 21.32
N THR A 97 5.02 -6.07 20.88
CA THR A 97 6.38 -5.59 21.06
C THR A 97 6.69 -5.36 22.54
N ALA A 98 5.77 -4.74 23.26
CA ALA A 98 5.94 -4.49 24.69
C ALA A 98 6.06 -5.82 25.48
N GLU A 99 5.25 -6.80 25.16
CA GLU A 99 5.31 -8.12 25.79
C GLU A 99 6.65 -8.81 25.49
N HIS A 100 7.12 -8.71 24.24
CA HIS A 100 8.38 -9.32 23.84
C HIS A 100 9.57 -8.75 24.63
N PHE A 101 9.57 -7.46 24.89
CA PHE A 101 10.64 -6.78 25.60
C PHE A 101 10.33 -6.57 27.09
N HIS A 102 9.25 -7.09 27.59
CA HIS A 102 8.80 -6.92 28.97
C HIS A 102 8.62 -5.46 29.36
N LEU A 103 8.11 -4.66 28.42
CA LEU A 103 7.79 -3.25 28.66
C LEU A 103 6.36 -3.11 29.17
N GLU A 104 6.14 -2.12 29.99
CA GLU A 104 4.79 -1.80 30.48
C GLU A 104 4.35 -0.39 30.13
#